data_5266aaec6e96696335cbd473e60d2838
#
_entry.id   5266aaec6e96696335cbd473e60d2838
#
_cell.length_a   1.000
_cell.length_b   1.000
_cell.length_c   1.000
_cell.angle_alpha   90.00
_cell.angle_beta   90.00
_cell.angle_gamma   90.00
#
_symmetry.space_group_name_H-M   'P 1'
#
loop_
_entity.id
_entity.type
_entity.pdbx_description
1 polymer ?
#
loop_
_entity_poly.entity_id
_entity_poly.type
_entity_poly.pdbx_seq_one_letter_code
_entity_poly.pdbx_strand_id
1 'polypeptide(L)'
;MTKRTIWLLFVFLMPVMVLAQKEITAATPWQQYLDQLSDVEDFEDQSWEEYEDVLNELAEHPININTATTEDLQRLPFLTAQQIEDIEAYIYRYGEMKSLGELAMINGMSWAQRQLLTCFVYVGEVKTRSFPSLRQIAKYGKHELMGMVKVPLYERKGDADGS
;
A
#
# COMPACT_ATOMS: atom_id res chain seq x y z
N MET A 1 17.82 58.74 22.98
CA MET A 1 18.09 57.33 22.62
C MET A 1 18.98 57.32 21.39
N THR A 2 20.22 56.89 21.53
CA THR A 2 21.23 56.96 20.48
C THR A 2 21.00 55.83 19.45
N LYS A 3 21.33 56.08 18.20
CA LYS A 3 21.19 55.10 17.08
C LYS A 3 21.83 53.72 17.42
N ARG A 4 22.81 53.68 18.32
CA ARG A 4 23.47 52.46 18.81
C ARG A 4 22.56 51.57 19.68
N THR A 5 21.69 52.16 20.51
CA THR A 5 20.75 51.43 21.38
C THR A 5 19.64 50.77 20.57
N ILE A 6 19.19 51.40 19.48
CA ILE A 6 18.17 50.87 18.57
C ILE A 6 18.74 49.66 17.80
N TRP A 7 20.02 49.70 17.42
CA TRP A 7 20.67 48.62 16.70
C TRP A 7 20.91 47.36 17.59
N LEU A 8 21.24 47.57 18.86
CA LEU A 8 21.36 46.48 19.84
C LEU A 8 20.01 45.82 20.16
N LEU A 9 18.94 46.58 20.18
CA LEU A 9 17.56 46.07 20.36
C LEU A 9 17.13 45.24 19.16
N PHE A 10 17.53 45.62 17.96
CA PHE A 10 17.22 44.91 16.73
C PHE A 10 17.96 43.59 16.61
N VAL A 11 19.22 43.53 17.04
CA VAL A 11 20.06 42.32 17.06
C VAL A 11 19.59 41.33 18.15
N PHE A 12 18.99 41.81 19.24
CA PHE A 12 18.47 40.94 20.31
C PHE A 12 17.07 40.38 20.00
N LEU A 13 16.27 41.09 19.16
CA LEU A 13 14.95 40.63 18.76
C LEU A 13 15.00 39.58 17.62
N MET A 14 16.07 39.56 16.81
CA MET A 14 16.21 38.63 15.69
C MET A 14 16.23 37.13 16.11
N PRO A 15 16.93 36.71 17.16
CA PRO A 15 16.93 35.29 17.55
C PRO A 15 15.59 34.81 18.11
N VAL A 16 14.75 35.70 18.65
CA VAL A 16 13.42 35.32 19.16
C VAL A 16 12.45 35.06 18.00
N MET A 17 12.55 35.81 16.89
CA MET A 17 11.75 35.56 15.68
C MET A 17 12.13 34.24 15.00
N VAL A 18 13.43 33.86 15.02
CA VAL A 18 13.90 32.60 14.42
C VAL A 18 13.46 31.39 15.26
N LEU A 19 13.32 31.53 16.58
CA LEU A 19 12.82 30.47 17.45
C LEU A 19 11.29 30.31 17.35
N ALA A 20 10.56 31.39 17.06
CA ALA A 20 9.11 31.34 16.89
C ALA A 20 8.67 30.72 15.54
N GLN A 21 9.57 30.62 14.58
CA GLN A 21 9.27 29.98 13.29
C GLN A 21 9.42 28.44 13.31
N LYS A 22 9.83 27.84 14.44
CA LYS A 22 10.03 26.39 14.53
C LYS A 22 8.79 25.60 14.95
N GLU A 23 7.65 26.28 15.14
CA GLU A 23 6.38 25.65 15.49
C GLU A 23 5.27 25.90 14.46
N ILE A 24 5.61 26.12 13.20
CA ILE A 24 4.66 25.77 12.16
C ILE A 24 4.89 24.27 11.98
N THR A 25 4.17 23.47 12.74
CA THR A 25 3.98 22.05 12.48
C THR A 25 3.53 21.98 11.03
N ALA A 26 4.46 21.64 10.13
CA ALA A 26 4.07 21.28 8.79
C ALA A 26 3.14 20.09 9.00
N ALA A 27 1.83 20.30 8.76
CA ALA A 27 0.88 19.23 8.77
C ALA A 27 1.50 18.10 7.95
N THR A 28 1.64 16.93 8.55
CA THR A 28 2.21 15.79 7.86
C THR A 28 1.42 15.60 6.58
N PRO A 29 2.04 15.35 5.42
CA PRO A 29 1.35 15.33 4.13
C PRO A 29 0.11 14.45 4.11
N TRP A 30 0.07 13.39 4.94
CA TRP A 30 -1.05 12.47 5.00
C TRP A 30 -2.32 13.05 5.63
N GLN A 31 -2.22 14.01 6.57
CA GLN A 31 -3.38 14.63 7.22
C GLN A 31 -4.29 15.34 6.21
N GLN A 32 -3.72 15.97 5.18
CA GLN A 32 -4.50 16.63 4.14
C GLN A 32 -5.36 15.64 3.32
N TYR A 33 -4.85 14.44 3.10
CA TYR A 33 -5.58 13.40 2.37
C TYR A 33 -6.61 12.70 3.26
N LEU A 34 -6.33 12.64 4.57
CA LEU A 34 -7.26 12.11 5.54
C LEU A 34 -8.51 13.00 5.67
N ASP A 35 -8.32 14.34 5.70
CA ASP A 35 -9.41 15.29 5.70
C ASP A 35 -10.30 15.11 4.46
N GLN A 36 -9.69 14.91 3.28
CA GLN A 36 -10.42 14.63 2.05
C GLN A 36 -11.15 13.28 2.06
N LEU A 37 -10.65 12.32 2.80
CA LEU A 37 -11.29 11.01 2.94
C LEU A 37 -12.47 11.08 3.91
N SER A 38 -12.38 11.88 4.96
CA SER A 38 -13.45 12.09 5.93
C SER A 38 -14.71 12.72 5.32
N ASP A 39 -14.57 13.41 4.18
CA ASP A 39 -15.70 13.95 3.40
C ASP A 39 -16.45 12.87 2.59
N VAL A 40 -15.98 11.61 2.61
CA VAL A 40 -16.60 10.48 1.91
C VAL A 40 -17.50 9.71 2.90
N GLU A 41 -18.75 9.41 2.51
CA GLU A 41 -19.78 8.78 3.34
C GLU A 41 -19.30 7.55 4.15
N ASP A 42 -18.37 6.77 3.59
CA ASP A 42 -17.88 5.55 4.24
C ASP A 42 -16.99 5.81 5.48
N PHE A 43 -16.57 7.06 5.73
CA PHE A 43 -15.61 7.42 6.77
C PHE A 43 -16.07 8.58 7.68
N GLU A 44 -17.30 9.09 7.49
CA GLU A 44 -17.81 10.26 8.25
C GLU A 44 -17.85 10.03 9.78
N ASP A 45 -18.10 8.79 10.20
CA ASP A 45 -18.23 8.43 11.63
C ASP A 45 -16.92 7.90 12.25
N GLN A 46 -15.83 7.83 11.49
CA GLN A 46 -14.58 7.26 11.97
C GLN A 46 -13.75 8.27 12.77
N SER A 47 -13.45 7.96 14.03
CA SER A 47 -12.50 8.73 14.84
C SER A 47 -11.07 8.37 14.44
N TRP A 48 -10.37 9.30 13.81
CA TRP A 48 -8.97 9.13 13.37
C TRP A 48 -7.97 9.36 14.49
N GLU A 49 -8.38 10.01 15.59
CA GLU A 49 -7.52 10.33 16.73
C GLU A 49 -6.91 9.06 17.35
N GLU A 50 -7.67 7.96 17.35
CA GLU A 50 -7.21 6.66 17.88
C GLU A 50 -6.05 6.06 17.05
N TYR A 51 -5.96 6.42 15.77
CA TYR A 51 -4.96 5.88 14.84
C TYR A 51 -3.77 6.81 14.58
N GLU A 52 -3.77 8.01 15.17
CA GLU A 52 -2.76 9.04 14.88
C GLU A 52 -1.33 8.55 15.19
N ASP A 53 -1.12 7.89 16.31
CA ASP A 53 0.19 7.37 16.71
C ASP A 53 0.69 6.30 15.72
N VAL A 54 -0.20 5.40 15.28
CA VAL A 54 0.13 4.33 14.31
C VAL A 54 0.43 4.93 12.94
N LEU A 55 -0.36 5.91 12.50
CA LEU A 55 -0.16 6.57 11.22
C LEU A 55 1.13 7.40 11.21
N ASN A 56 1.47 8.07 12.31
CA ASN A 56 2.75 8.78 12.43
C ASN A 56 3.94 7.80 12.36
N GLU A 57 3.89 6.67 13.08
CA GLU A 57 4.91 5.62 13.01
C GLU A 57 5.08 5.09 11.58
N LEU A 58 3.97 4.82 10.88
CA LEU A 58 3.99 4.30 9.51
C LEU A 58 4.47 5.35 8.50
N ALA A 59 4.22 6.64 8.75
CA ALA A 59 4.74 7.70 7.90
C ALA A 59 6.27 7.87 8.05
N GLU A 60 6.81 7.65 9.27
CA GLU A 60 8.25 7.65 9.51
C GLU A 60 8.93 6.38 8.98
N HIS A 61 8.22 5.25 9.01
CA HIS A 61 8.70 3.93 8.60
C HIS A 61 7.77 3.29 7.57
N PRO A 62 7.76 3.78 6.30
CA PRO A 62 6.86 3.28 5.28
C PRO A 62 7.06 1.79 4.97
N ILE A 63 5.98 1.12 4.64
CA ILE A 63 5.94 -0.30 4.32
C ILE A 63 6.31 -0.52 2.84
N ASN A 64 7.16 -1.51 2.55
CA ASN A 64 7.38 -1.93 1.18
C ASN A 64 6.18 -2.73 0.67
N ILE A 65 5.40 -2.16 -0.25
CA ILE A 65 4.16 -2.77 -0.73
C ILE A 65 4.37 -4.14 -1.40
N ASN A 66 5.54 -4.36 -1.99
CA ASN A 66 5.86 -5.65 -2.64
C ASN A 66 6.14 -6.79 -1.67
N THR A 67 6.44 -6.48 -0.41
CA THR A 67 6.73 -7.48 0.64
C THR A 67 5.80 -7.39 1.81
N ALA A 68 4.86 -6.43 1.80
CA ALA A 68 3.87 -6.24 2.84
C ALA A 68 3.05 -7.51 3.07
N THR A 69 2.84 -7.84 4.32
CA THR A 69 1.92 -8.91 4.72
C THR A 69 0.51 -8.34 4.86
N THR A 70 -0.50 -9.23 4.92
CA THR A 70 -1.88 -8.83 5.23
C THR A 70 -1.94 -8.04 6.54
N GLU A 71 -1.20 -8.49 7.56
CA GLU A 71 -1.13 -7.86 8.89
C GLU A 71 -0.51 -6.45 8.82
N ASP A 72 0.52 -6.24 7.97
CA ASP A 72 1.13 -4.93 7.78
C ASP A 72 0.12 -3.94 7.17
N LEU A 73 -0.63 -4.37 6.17
CA LEU A 73 -1.63 -3.54 5.49
C LEU A 73 -2.87 -3.30 6.35
N GLN A 74 -3.24 -4.23 7.24
CA GLN A 74 -4.34 -4.06 8.20
C GLN A 74 -4.07 -2.97 9.26
N ARG A 75 -2.82 -2.56 9.44
CA ARG A 75 -2.47 -1.42 10.31
C ARG A 75 -2.93 -0.07 9.72
N LEU A 76 -3.31 -0.05 8.45
CA LEU A 76 -3.82 1.13 7.74
C LEU A 76 -5.36 1.13 7.82
N PRO A 77 -5.96 1.91 8.74
CA PRO A 77 -7.40 1.81 9.07
C PRO A 77 -8.33 2.26 7.94
N PHE A 78 -7.80 2.94 6.94
CA PHE A 78 -8.54 3.39 5.77
C PHE A 78 -8.59 2.36 4.63
N LEU A 79 -7.94 1.21 4.79
CA LEU A 79 -8.01 0.11 3.83
C LEU A 79 -9.06 -0.92 4.27
N THR A 80 -9.94 -1.29 3.36
CA THR A 80 -10.87 -2.40 3.58
C THR A 80 -10.16 -3.74 3.38
N ALA A 81 -10.69 -4.80 3.99
CA ALA A 81 -10.17 -6.16 3.78
C ALA A 81 -10.15 -6.55 2.29
N GLN A 82 -11.15 -6.12 1.52
CA GLN A 82 -11.22 -6.38 0.08
C GLN A 82 -10.11 -5.67 -0.68
N GLN A 83 -9.81 -4.42 -0.34
CA GLN A 83 -8.73 -3.67 -0.99
C GLN A 83 -7.35 -4.28 -0.69
N ILE A 84 -7.14 -4.76 0.53
CA ILE A 84 -5.91 -5.48 0.91
C ILE A 84 -5.78 -6.75 0.07
N GLU A 85 -6.86 -7.53 -0.05
CA GLU A 85 -6.90 -8.73 -0.88
C GLU A 85 -6.63 -8.42 -2.37
N ASP A 86 -7.16 -7.32 -2.88
CA ASP A 86 -6.96 -6.90 -4.27
C ASP A 86 -5.50 -6.44 -4.52
N ILE A 87 -4.84 -5.81 -3.55
CA ILE A 87 -3.41 -5.50 -3.61
C ILE A 87 -2.58 -6.78 -3.68
N GLU A 88 -2.84 -7.74 -2.79
CA GLU A 88 -2.14 -9.03 -2.79
C GLU A 88 -2.38 -9.80 -4.09
N ALA A 89 -3.62 -9.81 -4.58
CA ALA A 89 -3.99 -10.46 -5.83
C ALA A 89 -3.30 -9.81 -7.04
N TYR A 90 -3.16 -8.48 -7.03
CA TYR A 90 -2.45 -7.75 -8.07
C TYR A 90 -0.98 -8.18 -8.12
N ILE A 91 -0.29 -8.14 -6.97
CA ILE A 91 1.12 -8.54 -6.87
C ILE A 91 1.30 -10.00 -7.26
N TYR A 92 0.39 -10.87 -6.86
CA TYR A 92 0.44 -12.29 -7.25
C TYR A 92 0.31 -12.49 -8.76
N ARG A 93 -0.59 -11.76 -9.44
CA ARG A 93 -0.90 -11.93 -10.87
C ARG A 93 0.11 -11.28 -11.80
N TYR A 94 0.55 -10.08 -11.44
CA TYR A 94 1.35 -9.23 -12.33
C TYR A 94 2.81 -9.12 -11.88
N GLY A 95 3.13 -9.64 -10.70
CA GLY A 95 4.43 -9.53 -10.07
C GLY A 95 4.57 -8.24 -9.26
N GLU A 96 5.80 -7.91 -8.91
CA GLU A 96 6.11 -6.72 -8.13
C GLU A 96 5.64 -5.45 -8.81
N MET A 97 4.98 -4.56 -8.06
CA MET A 97 4.70 -3.21 -8.50
C MET A 97 6.01 -2.49 -8.80
N LYS A 98 6.06 -1.75 -9.89
CA LYS A 98 7.23 -0.95 -10.30
C LYS A 98 7.09 0.52 -9.89
N SER A 99 5.86 0.96 -9.66
CA SER A 99 5.55 2.31 -9.22
C SER A 99 4.27 2.33 -8.38
N LEU A 100 4.15 3.32 -7.48
CA LEU A 100 2.90 3.54 -6.74
C LEU A 100 1.73 3.96 -7.64
N GLY A 101 1.99 4.39 -8.88
CA GLY A 101 0.96 4.68 -9.87
C GLY A 101 0.10 3.45 -10.21
N GLU A 102 0.64 2.23 -10.04
CA GLU A 102 -0.08 0.98 -10.27
C GLU A 102 -1.21 0.72 -9.28
N LEU A 103 -1.22 1.42 -8.14
CA LEU A 103 -2.35 1.43 -7.21
C LEU A 103 -3.66 1.88 -7.87
N ALA A 104 -3.58 2.60 -9.01
CA ALA A 104 -4.75 2.95 -9.80
C ALA A 104 -5.45 1.74 -10.44
N MET A 105 -4.77 0.60 -10.51
CA MET A 105 -5.33 -0.66 -11.04
C MET A 105 -6.07 -1.47 -9.95
N ILE A 106 -5.99 -1.06 -8.69
CA ILE A 106 -6.72 -1.69 -7.60
C ILE A 106 -8.17 -1.19 -7.60
N ASN A 107 -9.10 -2.13 -7.69
CA ASN A 107 -10.52 -1.81 -7.73
C ASN A 107 -11.01 -1.28 -6.37
N GLY A 108 -12.07 -0.45 -6.41
CA GLY A 108 -12.71 0.05 -5.20
C GLY A 108 -11.89 1.02 -4.35
N MET A 109 -10.72 1.48 -4.83
CA MET A 109 -9.89 2.45 -4.14
C MET A 109 -10.08 3.85 -4.73
N SER A 110 -10.55 4.80 -3.92
CA SER A 110 -10.74 6.19 -4.34
C SER A 110 -9.40 6.88 -4.62
N TRP A 111 -9.44 8.01 -5.30
CA TRP A 111 -8.23 8.80 -5.52
C TRP A 111 -7.59 9.25 -4.19
N ALA A 112 -8.41 9.74 -3.25
CA ALA A 112 -7.96 10.19 -1.93
C ALA A 112 -7.28 9.05 -1.14
N GLN A 113 -7.89 7.85 -1.12
CA GLN A 113 -7.29 6.66 -0.49
C GLN A 113 -5.94 6.30 -1.12
N ARG A 114 -5.82 6.36 -2.45
CA ARG A 114 -4.53 6.09 -3.11
C ARG A 114 -3.47 7.10 -2.73
N GLN A 115 -3.81 8.40 -2.72
CA GLN A 115 -2.86 9.44 -2.30
C GLN A 115 -2.46 9.26 -0.83
N LEU A 116 -3.42 8.98 0.04
CA LEU A 116 -3.17 8.69 1.44
C LEU A 116 -2.23 7.48 1.60
N LEU A 117 -2.50 6.39 0.88
CA LEU A 117 -1.68 5.18 0.92
C LEU A 117 -0.23 5.45 0.49
N THR A 118 0.00 6.32 -0.50
CA THR A 118 1.37 6.67 -0.93
C THR A 118 2.22 7.33 0.15
N CYS A 119 1.61 7.84 1.23
CA CYS A 119 2.35 8.41 2.36
C CYS A 119 2.92 7.32 3.29
N PHE A 120 2.38 6.11 3.24
CA PHE A 120 2.70 5.01 4.17
C PHE A 120 3.39 3.82 3.50
N VAL A 121 3.42 3.80 2.17
CA VAL A 121 4.04 2.70 1.44
C VAL A 121 5.07 3.20 0.42
N TYR A 122 6.02 2.35 0.11
CA TYR A 122 6.96 2.58 -0.99
C TYR A 122 7.12 1.33 -1.84
N VAL A 123 7.62 1.50 -3.05
CA VAL A 123 7.98 0.41 -3.94
C VAL A 123 9.45 0.10 -3.78
N GLY A 124 9.76 -1.01 -3.10
CA GLY A 124 11.12 -1.51 -2.94
C GLY A 124 11.36 -2.75 -3.79
N GLU A 125 12.62 -2.98 -4.13
CA GLU A 125 13.04 -4.22 -4.79
C GLU A 125 12.88 -5.41 -3.85
N VAL A 126 12.32 -6.50 -4.35
CA VAL A 126 12.30 -7.77 -3.66
C VAL A 126 13.56 -8.54 -4.01
N LYS A 127 14.48 -8.62 -3.07
CA LYS A 127 15.81 -9.27 -3.28
C LYS A 127 15.73 -10.78 -3.51
N THR A 128 14.60 -11.40 -3.24
CA THR A 128 14.37 -12.84 -3.46
C THR A 128 12.98 -13.05 -4.03
N ARG A 129 12.88 -13.64 -5.21
CA ARG A 129 11.63 -14.22 -5.69
C ARG A 129 11.26 -15.38 -4.77
N SER A 130 10.50 -15.07 -3.73
CA SER A 130 9.86 -16.10 -2.92
C SER A 130 8.80 -16.77 -3.79
N PHE A 131 8.84 -18.09 -3.87
CA PHE A 131 7.78 -18.84 -4.55
C PHE A 131 6.46 -18.59 -3.79
N PRO A 132 5.35 -18.30 -4.46
CA PRO A 132 4.08 -18.03 -3.79
C PRO A 132 3.72 -19.19 -2.86
N SER A 133 3.15 -18.90 -1.71
CA SER A 133 2.70 -19.95 -0.79
C SER A 133 1.60 -20.80 -1.44
N LEU A 134 1.48 -22.07 -1.05
CA LEU A 134 0.43 -22.96 -1.56
C LEU A 134 -0.98 -22.37 -1.35
N ARG A 135 -1.18 -21.62 -0.27
CA ARG A 135 -2.43 -20.93 0.02
C ARG A 135 -2.72 -19.83 -1.02
N GLN A 136 -1.73 -19.05 -1.39
CA GLN A 136 -1.86 -18.01 -2.43
C GLN A 136 -2.10 -18.63 -3.80
N ILE A 137 -1.42 -19.76 -4.14
CA ILE A 137 -1.65 -20.50 -5.37
C ILE A 137 -3.11 -21.00 -5.41
N ALA A 138 -3.61 -21.55 -4.31
CA ALA A 138 -4.99 -22.05 -4.24
C ALA A 138 -6.04 -20.91 -4.33
N LYS A 139 -5.73 -19.74 -3.73
CA LYS A 139 -6.68 -18.61 -3.66
C LYS A 139 -6.76 -17.80 -4.97
N TYR A 140 -5.60 -17.55 -5.60
CA TYR A 140 -5.50 -16.60 -6.72
C TYR A 140 -5.09 -17.24 -8.04
N GLY A 141 -4.61 -18.49 -8.01
CA GLY A 141 -4.18 -19.22 -9.20
C GLY A 141 -5.36 -19.61 -10.09
N LYS A 142 -5.19 -19.53 -11.41
CA LYS A 142 -6.09 -20.21 -12.35
C LYS A 142 -5.71 -21.70 -12.38
N HIS A 143 -6.65 -22.54 -11.97
CA HIS A 143 -6.47 -23.98 -11.98
C HIS A 143 -7.19 -24.56 -13.19
N GLU A 144 -6.46 -25.08 -14.15
CA GLU A 144 -7.01 -25.81 -15.27
C GLU A 144 -6.58 -27.28 -15.17
N LEU A 145 -7.54 -28.18 -15.07
CA LEU A 145 -7.31 -29.61 -15.11
C LEU A 145 -7.74 -30.14 -16.48
N MET A 146 -6.79 -30.50 -17.32
CA MET A 146 -7.08 -31.08 -18.62
C MET A 146 -6.80 -32.58 -18.59
N GLY A 147 -7.85 -33.38 -18.65
CA GLY A 147 -7.75 -34.83 -18.80
C GLY A 147 -8.02 -35.24 -20.25
N MET A 148 -7.10 -35.95 -20.87
CA MET A 148 -7.28 -36.54 -22.20
C MET A 148 -7.28 -38.03 -22.14
N VAL A 149 -8.39 -38.66 -22.47
CA VAL A 149 -8.48 -40.14 -22.63
C VAL A 149 -8.55 -40.44 -24.13
N LYS A 150 -7.51 -41.10 -24.64
CA LYS A 150 -7.49 -41.63 -26.01
C LYS A 150 -7.94 -43.07 -25.99
N VAL A 151 -9.15 -43.33 -26.48
CA VAL A 151 -9.67 -44.66 -26.72
C VAL A 151 -9.51 -44.98 -28.20
N PRO A 152 -8.67 -45.89 -28.62
CA PRO A 152 -8.61 -46.31 -30.03
C PRO A 152 -9.85 -47.10 -30.36
N LEU A 153 -10.64 -46.56 -31.32
CA LEU A 153 -11.88 -47.23 -31.83
C LEU A 153 -11.62 -48.21 -32.99
N TYR A 154 -10.36 -48.51 -33.25
CA TYR A 154 -9.96 -49.47 -34.29
C TYR A 154 -9.11 -50.58 -33.68
N GLU A 155 -9.36 -51.80 -34.14
CA GLU A 155 -8.51 -52.97 -33.79
C GLU A 155 -7.16 -52.85 -34.47
N ARG A 156 -6.08 -52.90 -33.67
CA ARG A 156 -4.74 -53.00 -34.21
C ARG A 156 -4.50 -54.39 -34.76
N LYS A 157 -3.86 -54.49 -35.94
CA LYS A 157 -3.39 -55.71 -36.50
C LYS A 157 -2.32 -56.32 -35.57
N GLY A 158 -2.70 -57.30 -34.76
CA GLY A 158 -1.87 -57.87 -33.69
C GLY A 158 -2.62 -58.14 -32.40
N ASP A 159 -3.82 -57.56 -32.20
CA ASP A 159 -4.65 -57.85 -31.01
C ASP A 159 -5.42 -59.19 -31.16
N ALA A 160 -5.30 -59.86 -32.33
CA ALA A 160 -6.02 -61.09 -32.65
C ALA A 160 -5.22 -62.38 -32.34
N ASP A 161 -3.95 -62.32 -31.98
CA ASP A 161 -3.12 -63.51 -31.71
C ASP A 161 -2.84 -63.66 -30.21
N GLY A 162 -3.91 -63.78 -29.46
CA GLY A 162 -3.92 -64.20 -28.05
C GLY A 162 -4.52 -65.59 -27.92
N SER A 163 -3.83 -66.61 -28.43
CA SER A 163 -4.12 -68.03 -28.11
C SER A 163 -2.87 -68.68 -27.58
#